data_ac1ae7ba99829bed2318d6b26d27f5be
#
_entry.id   ac1ae7ba99829bed2318d6b26d27f5be
#
_cell.length_a   1.000
_cell.length_b   1.000
_cell.length_c   1.000
_cell.angle_alpha   90.00
_cell.angle_beta   90.00
_cell.angle_gamma   90.00
#
_symmetry.space_group_name_H-M   'P 1'
#
loop_
_entity.id
_entity.type
_entity.pdbx_description
1 polymer ?
#
loop_
_entity_poly.entity_id
_entity_poly.type
_entity_poly.pdbx_seq_one_letter_code
_entity_poly.pdbx_strand_id
1 'polypeptide(L)'
;MTLPDHFAEHDLRQALNDEFHARPPVPLESPQLISYLALHHEGEAPGAAQQHLIALGKLLGRPIDAAGTHRLIDFGTFQLKWELHNEFSSYTFFRAIARGEGLDSGTSALAVVPDAWLKSLPGKLIVATHVELRSAAEVTPDSVMAQLSPTGRQMVGATVADGAAWVFTDFLFEDGFSRFLVIDISLTRRQAGRTVQRLVEIETYRLMALLAFPVAKEVGRLLGASEQRLADLMDRTGSARNTEDERSVLADLTTMAAEVEHSVARTTFRFGAARAYHSLVMQRIAELRERRIIGLPTFHEFMERRLLPAMNTCETMARRQEDLSSRVARNSQLLRTRVEVELERQNQELLGQMNRRAKLQLHLQQTVEGLSVVAITYYASQLVQYMAKGLKHQIEPLTPEGITAAAIPLIAGFVAFGLHRMRKHLAAADAGH
;
A
#
# COMPACT_ATOMS: atom_id res chain seq x y z
N MET A 1 43.96 20.09 4.61
CA MET A 1 43.64 20.56 3.26
C MET A 1 42.19 20.92 3.26
N THR A 2 41.84 22.20 3.20
CA THR A 2 40.44 22.67 3.17
C THR A 2 39.93 22.60 1.74
N LEU A 3 38.63 22.36 1.57
CA LEU A 3 37.99 22.35 0.26
C LEU A 3 38.16 23.74 -0.39
N PRO A 4 38.47 23.83 -1.69
CA PRO A 4 38.55 25.12 -2.37
C PRO A 4 37.16 25.80 -2.41
N ASP A 5 37.12 27.11 -2.15
CA ASP A 5 35.89 27.92 -2.01
C ASP A 5 35.02 28.01 -3.28
N HIS A 6 35.49 27.51 -4.43
CA HIS A 6 34.73 27.51 -5.68
C HIS A 6 33.78 26.31 -5.87
N PHE A 7 33.76 25.35 -4.95
CA PHE A 7 32.80 24.25 -4.97
C PHE A 7 31.58 24.58 -4.10
N ALA A 8 30.39 24.56 -4.71
CA ALA A 8 29.14 24.59 -3.94
C ALA A 8 28.92 23.23 -3.30
N GLU A 9 28.89 23.16 -1.99
CA GLU A 9 28.58 21.93 -1.28
C GLU A 9 27.08 21.67 -1.28
N HIS A 10 26.69 20.40 -1.43
CA HIS A 10 25.30 20.00 -1.26
C HIS A 10 24.90 20.08 0.23
N ASP A 11 23.73 20.67 0.54
CA ASP A 11 23.26 20.94 1.91
C ASP A 11 23.26 19.69 2.82
N LEU A 12 23.02 18.52 2.26
CA LEU A 12 22.98 17.24 2.99
C LEU A 12 24.34 16.53 3.06
N ARG A 13 25.42 17.05 2.47
CA ARG A 13 26.69 16.34 2.34
C ARG A 13 27.23 15.88 3.69
N GLN A 14 27.30 16.79 4.66
CA GLN A 14 27.79 16.48 6.00
C GLN A 14 26.86 15.49 6.73
N ALA A 15 25.54 15.73 6.69
CA ALA A 15 24.56 14.87 7.34
C ALA A 15 24.57 13.43 6.80
N LEU A 16 24.73 13.26 5.46
CA LEU A 16 24.85 11.95 4.83
C LEU A 16 26.14 11.22 5.22
N ASN A 17 27.25 11.95 5.28
CA ASN A 17 28.53 11.38 5.73
C ASN A 17 28.46 10.96 7.20
N ASP A 18 27.85 11.77 8.05
CA ASP A 18 27.69 11.48 9.48
C ASP A 18 26.77 10.28 9.70
N GLU A 19 25.66 10.15 8.94
CA GLU A 19 24.77 8.99 8.97
C GLU A 19 25.48 7.71 8.50
N PHE A 20 26.34 7.80 7.47
CA PHE A 20 27.12 6.64 7.00
C PHE A 20 28.10 6.12 8.07
N HIS A 21 28.65 6.99 8.91
CA HIS A 21 29.55 6.63 10.00
C HIS A 21 28.83 6.43 11.34
N ALA A 22 27.50 6.60 11.36
CA ALA A 22 26.68 6.42 12.55
C ALA A 22 26.70 4.96 13.03
N ARG A 23 26.45 4.77 14.33
CA ARG A 23 26.24 3.45 14.97
C ARG A 23 27.44 2.50 14.91
N PRO A 24 28.68 2.92 15.20
CA PRO A 24 29.82 2.01 15.24
C PRO A 24 29.62 0.93 16.33
N PRO A 25 30.19 -0.28 16.14
CA PRO A 25 30.21 -1.28 17.19
C PRO A 25 31.03 -0.81 18.40
N VAL A 26 30.52 -1.07 19.60
CA VAL A 26 31.23 -0.78 20.85
C VAL A 26 32.35 -1.81 21.02
N PRO A 27 33.63 -1.42 21.23
CA PRO A 27 34.69 -2.36 21.50
C PRO A 27 34.45 -3.07 22.85
N LEU A 28 34.43 -4.43 22.84
CA LEU A 28 34.15 -5.25 24.01
C LEU A 28 35.36 -6.08 24.41
N GLU A 29 35.48 -6.38 25.69
CA GLU A 29 36.52 -7.25 26.28
C GLU A 29 35.88 -8.27 27.20
N SER A 30 36.22 -9.53 27.00
CA SER A 30 35.72 -10.63 27.87
C SER A 30 36.42 -10.65 29.26
N PRO A 31 35.69 -10.93 30.37
CA PRO A 31 34.28 -11.29 30.44
C PRO A 31 33.36 -10.06 30.56
N GLN A 32 32.21 -10.13 29.86
CA GLN A 32 31.23 -9.02 29.87
C GLN A 32 29.79 -9.53 29.72
N LEU A 33 28.85 -8.90 30.41
CA LEU A 33 27.41 -9.09 30.21
C LEU A 33 26.84 -7.95 29.38
N ILE A 34 26.02 -8.30 28.42
CA ILE A 34 25.30 -7.39 27.56
C ILE A 34 23.81 -7.67 27.69
N SER A 35 23.01 -6.64 27.90
CA SER A 35 21.55 -6.74 27.85
C SER A 35 21.02 -5.79 26.79
N TYR A 36 20.22 -6.30 25.90
CA TYR A 36 19.66 -5.56 24.76
C TYR A 36 18.14 -5.55 24.86
N LEU A 37 17.55 -4.38 24.68
CA LEU A 37 16.10 -4.16 24.61
C LEU A 37 15.78 -3.41 23.33
N ALA A 38 14.78 -3.87 22.55
CA ALA A 38 14.20 -3.12 21.44
C ALA A 38 12.71 -2.91 21.70
N LEU A 39 12.28 -1.65 21.58
CA LEU A 39 10.90 -1.23 21.82
C LEU A 39 10.31 -0.66 20.55
N HIS A 40 9.22 -1.27 20.08
CA HIS A 40 8.48 -0.86 18.90
C HIS A 40 7.65 0.40 19.21
N HIS A 41 7.66 1.38 18.30
CA HIS A 41 7.07 2.72 18.48
C HIS A 41 5.53 2.77 18.34
N GLU A 42 4.84 1.64 18.42
CA GLU A 42 3.39 1.60 18.24
C GLU A 42 2.66 2.47 19.28
N GLY A 43 2.05 3.58 18.80
CA GLY A 43 1.29 4.50 19.66
C GLY A 43 2.12 5.51 20.43
N GLU A 44 3.44 5.59 20.22
CA GLU A 44 4.32 6.50 20.93
C GLU A 44 4.33 7.91 20.34
N ALA A 45 4.49 8.91 21.23
CA ALA A 45 4.68 10.29 20.81
C ALA A 45 6.08 10.50 20.20
N PRO A 46 6.21 11.32 19.14
CA PRO A 46 7.51 11.68 18.59
C PRO A 46 8.44 12.24 19.68
N GLY A 47 9.67 11.71 19.76
CA GLY A 47 10.67 12.16 20.73
C GLY A 47 10.57 11.53 22.13
N ALA A 48 9.62 10.63 22.39
CA ALA A 48 9.47 9.99 23.70
C ALA A 48 10.74 9.24 24.12
N ALA A 49 11.38 8.50 23.22
CA ALA A 49 12.62 7.78 23.47
C ALA A 49 13.79 8.71 23.85
N GLN A 50 13.93 9.86 23.17
CA GLN A 50 14.93 10.87 23.48
C GLN A 50 14.70 11.49 24.86
N GLN A 51 13.46 11.87 25.18
CA GLN A 51 13.10 12.45 26.48
C GLN A 51 13.37 11.45 27.60
N HIS A 52 13.08 10.19 27.37
CA HIS A 52 13.34 9.12 28.33
C HIS A 52 14.86 8.92 28.58
N LEU A 53 15.67 8.99 27.52
CA LEU A 53 17.12 8.95 27.63
C LEU A 53 17.68 10.14 28.44
N ILE A 54 17.17 11.35 28.18
CA ILE A 54 17.53 12.57 28.96
C ILE A 54 17.16 12.39 30.43
N ALA A 55 16.03 11.77 30.73
CA ALA A 55 15.60 11.50 32.12
C ALA A 55 16.58 10.56 32.83
N LEU A 56 17.13 9.52 32.17
CA LEU A 56 18.18 8.67 32.74
C LEU A 56 19.43 9.47 33.09
N GLY A 57 19.87 10.35 32.19
CA GLY A 57 21.03 11.20 32.45
C GLY A 57 20.86 12.10 33.66
N LYS A 58 19.68 12.70 33.82
CA LYS A 58 19.35 13.50 35.01
C LYS A 58 19.35 12.66 36.29
N LEU A 59 18.75 11.46 36.23
CA LEU A 59 18.65 10.54 37.36
C LEU A 59 20.03 10.08 37.85
N LEU A 60 20.97 9.84 36.93
CA LEU A 60 22.33 9.39 37.25
C LEU A 60 23.35 10.52 37.32
N GLY A 61 22.90 11.78 37.38
CA GLY A 61 23.78 12.95 37.55
C GLY A 61 24.70 13.23 36.33
N ARG A 62 24.37 12.70 35.17
CA ARG A 62 25.14 12.87 33.93
C ARG A 62 24.24 13.40 32.82
N PRO A 63 24.17 14.72 32.62
CA PRO A 63 23.35 15.33 31.59
C PRO A 63 23.67 14.75 30.20
N ILE A 64 22.64 14.38 29.44
CA ILE A 64 22.75 13.79 28.11
C ILE A 64 22.14 14.75 27.09
N ASP A 65 22.88 15.05 26.04
CA ASP A 65 22.33 15.61 24.82
C ASP A 65 21.85 14.44 23.95
N ALA A 66 20.53 14.32 23.82
CA ALA A 66 19.89 13.27 23.00
C ALA A 66 19.59 13.74 21.56
N ALA A 67 20.29 14.76 21.05
CA ALA A 67 20.20 15.14 19.65
C ALA A 67 20.72 14.01 18.73
N GLY A 68 20.06 13.80 17.59
CA GLY A 68 20.42 12.73 16.63
C GLY A 68 19.77 11.39 16.95
N THR A 69 20.24 10.35 16.26
CA THR A 69 19.63 9.01 16.22
C THR A 69 20.39 7.94 17.00
N HIS A 70 21.54 8.26 17.59
CA HIS A 70 22.34 7.31 18.37
C HIS A 70 23.21 8.02 19.44
N ARG A 71 23.49 7.34 20.54
CA ARG A 71 24.40 7.78 21.60
C ARG A 71 25.06 6.58 22.28
N LEU A 72 26.33 6.75 22.61
CA LEU A 72 27.06 5.88 23.54
C LEU A 72 27.40 6.68 24.79
N ILE A 73 26.94 6.23 25.93
CA ILE A 73 27.05 6.94 27.21
C ILE A 73 27.68 5.99 28.23
N ASP A 74 28.72 6.47 28.92
CA ASP A 74 29.37 5.73 29.99
C ASP A 74 28.91 6.29 31.33
N PHE A 75 28.27 5.47 32.17
CA PHE A 75 27.82 5.80 33.50
C PHE A 75 28.78 5.29 34.59
N GLY A 76 29.93 4.74 34.23
CA GLY A 76 30.93 4.17 35.12
C GLY A 76 30.65 2.72 35.53
N THR A 77 29.47 2.42 36.07
CA THR A 77 29.04 1.05 36.42
C THR A 77 28.55 0.25 35.21
N PHE A 78 28.11 0.92 34.18
CA PHE A 78 27.69 0.32 32.89
C PHE A 78 27.82 1.37 31.77
N GLN A 79 27.87 0.90 30.55
CA GLN A 79 27.72 1.73 29.35
C GLN A 79 26.37 1.46 28.71
N LEU A 80 25.74 2.51 28.16
CA LEU A 80 24.51 2.43 27.40
C LEU A 80 24.75 2.90 25.96
N LYS A 81 24.47 2.04 24.98
CA LYS A 81 24.31 2.44 23.58
C LYS A 81 22.81 2.55 23.31
N TRP A 82 22.38 3.73 22.92
CA TRP A 82 21.01 4.00 22.48
C TRP A 82 20.97 4.30 20.99
N GLU A 83 19.99 3.73 20.29
CA GLU A 83 19.80 3.93 18.85
C GLU A 83 18.31 4.09 18.54
N LEU A 84 17.98 5.10 17.73
CA LEU A 84 16.63 5.35 17.23
C LEU A 84 16.56 4.90 15.78
N HIS A 85 15.60 4.02 15.50
CA HIS A 85 15.25 3.52 14.16
C HIS A 85 13.85 4.00 13.76
N ASN A 86 13.44 3.72 12.53
CA ASN A 86 12.14 4.18 12.03
C ASN A 86 10.94 3.56 12.78
N GLU A 87 11.02 2.28 13.16
CA GLU A 87 9.92 1.54 13.79
C GLU A 87 10.17 1.19 15.26
N PHE A 88 11.42 1.30 15.72
CA PHE A 88 11.78 0.93 17.10
C PHE A 88 12.95 1.75 17.60
N SER A 89 13.12 1.79 18.92
CA SER A 89 14.35 2.26 19.58
C SER A 89 15.03 1.10 20.29
N SER A 90 16.37 1.10 20.32
CA SER A 90 17.13 0.07 21.00
C SER A 90 18.03 0.63 22.10
N TYR A 91 18.19 -0.17 23.13
CA TYR A 91 18.98 0.12 24.32
C TYR A 91 19.89 -1.07 24.59
N THR A 92 21.21 -0.88 24.44
CA THR A 92 22.20 -1.92 24.72
C THR A 92 23.01 -1.52 25.94
N PHE A 93 22.92 -2.29 26.99
CA PHE A 93 23.62 -2.09 28.27
C PHE A 93 24.82 -3.03 28.29
N PHE A 94 26.00 -2.49 28.58
CA PHE A 94 27.24 -3.24 28.69
C PHE A 94 27.76 -3.14 30.12
N ARG A 95 28.09 -4.29 30.73
CA ARG A 95 28.62 -4.37 32.08
C ARG A 95 29.79 -5.35 32.14
N ALA A 96 30.96 -4.87 32.55
CA ALA A 96 32.06 -5.75 32.87
C ALA A 96 31.75 -6.52 34.19
N ILE A 97 32.15 -7.78 34.24
CA ILE A 97 31.92 -8.65 35.40
C ILE A 97 33.20 -9.33 35.84
N ALA A 98 33.21 -9.77 37.10
CA ALA A 98 34.30 -10.55 37.63
C ALA A 98 34.24 -12.00 37.06
N ARG A 99 35.39 -12.73 37.15
CA ARG A 99 35.44 -14.13 36.81
C ARG A 99 34.47 -14.91 37.70
N GLY A 100 33.72 -15.84 37.04
CA GLY A 100 32.73 -16.65 37.74
C GLY A 100 31.35 -16.04 37.91
N GLU A 101 31.19 -14.71 37.70
CA GLU A 101 29.87 -14.11 37.59
C GLU A 101 29.29 -14.32 36.19
N GLY A 102 27.96 -14.48 36.06
CA GLY A 102 27.28 -14.64 34.80
C GLY A 102 25.77 -14.75 34.93
N LEU A 103 25.07 -14.99 33.82
CA LEU A 103 23.61 -15.09 33.79
C LEU A 103 23.07 -16.19 34.71
N ASP A 104 23.78 -17.29 34.83
CA ASP A 104 23.40 -18.41 35.71
C ASP A 104 23.42 -18.06 37.20
N SER A 105 24.17 -17.00 37.57
CA SER A 105 24.17 -16.46 38.96
C SER A 105 23.07 -15.42 39.19
N GLY A 106 22.14 -15.22 38.22
CA GLY A 106 21.09 -14.19 38.27
C GLY A 106 21.59 -12.77 38.03
N THR A 107 22.83 -12.63 37.55
CA THR A 107 23.43 -11.31 37.27
C THR A 107 23.24 -10.96 35.79
N SER A 108 22.71 -9.74 35.54
CA SER A 108 22.59 -9.20 34.19
C SER A 108 23.13 -7.78 34.10
N ALA A 109 23.33 -7.25 32.89
CA ALA A 109 23.72 -5.87 32.71
C ALA A 109 22.62 -4.88 33.16
N LEU A 110 21.38 -5.33 33.27
CA LEU A 110 20.27 -4.51 33.78
C LEU A 110 20.26 -4.36 35.32
N ALA A 111 20.95 -5.22 36.06
CA ALA A 111 20.93 -5.22 37.52
C ALA A 111 21.42 -3.91 38.15
N VAL A 112 22.19 -3.11 37.42
CA VAL A 112 22.73 -1.82 37.88
C VAL A 112 21.98 -0.62 37.30
N VAL A 113 20.94 -0.86 36.49
CA VAL A 113 20.11 0.19 35.87
C VAL A 113 18.91 0.45 36.79
N PRO A 114 18.50 1.71 37.01
CA PRO A 114 17.35 2.02 37.86
C PRO A 114 16.05 1.36 37.37
N ASP A 115 15.45 0.49 38.18
CA ASP A 115 14.28 -0.31 37.84
C ASP A 115 13.06 0.57 37.48
N ALA A 116 12.84 1.66 38.17
CA ALA A 116 11.76 2.61 37.88
C ALA A 116 11.87 3.19 36.45
N TRP A 117 13.10 3.45 36.01
CA TRP A 117 13.35 3.96 34.66
C TRP A 117 13.14 2.86 33.61
N LEU A 118 13.61 1.64 33.87
CA LEU A 118 13.38 0.49 32.94
C LEU A 118 11.88 0.21 32.76
N LYS A 119 11.08 0.29 33.83
CA LYS A 119 9.63 0.08 33.78
C LYS A 119 8.87 1.15 33.00
N SER A 120 9.45 2.34 32.82
CA SER A 120 8.86 3.46 32.11
C SER A 120 9.39 3.66 30.68
N LEU A 121 10.14 2.69 30.15
CA LEU A 121 10.63 2.72 28.78
C LEU A 121 9.46 2.89 27.78
N PRO A 122 9.52 3.88 26.87
CA PRO A 122 8.45 4.13 25.91
C PRO A 122 8.43 3.07 24.80
N GLY A 123 7.23 2.71 24.36
CA GLY A 123 7.01 1.72 23.30
C GLY A 123 6.67 0.33 23.84
N LYS A 124 6.44 -0.60 22.92
CA LYS A 124 6.15 -1.99 23.24
C LYS A 124 7.40 -2.84 23.08
N LEU A 125 7.81 -3.53 24.13
CA LEU A 125 8.97 -4.42 24.08
C LEU A 125 8.75 -5.52 23.04
N ILE A 126 9.63 -5.58 22.04
CA ILE A 126 9.61 -6.61 21.01
C ILE A 126 10.80 -7.57 21.13
N VAL A 127 11.94 -7.07 21.59
CA VAL A 127 13.14 -7.89 21.83
C VAL A 127 13.69 -7.59 23.19
N ALA A 128 13.98 -8.65 23.94
CA ALA A 128 14.80 -8.62 25.14
C ALA A 128 15.82 -9.77 25.04
N THR A 129 17.09 -9.42 25.08
CA THR A 129 18.17 -10.39 24.83
C THR A 129 19.32 -10.16 25.80
N HIS A 130 19.81 -11.22 26.40
CA HIS A 130 21.08 -11.23 27.12
C HIS A 130 22.17 -11.89 26.26
N VAL A 131 23.33 -11.27 26.21
CA VAL A 131 24.55 -11.84 25.63
C VAL A 131 25.61 -11.93 26.71
N GLU A 132 26.13 -13.13 26.91
CA GLU A 132 27.25 -13.39 27.78
C GLU A 132 28.51 -13.60 26.96
N LEU A 133 29.48 -12.70 27.11
CA LEU A 133 30.80 -12.82 26.46
C LEU A 133 31.79 -13.37 27.48
N ARG A 134 32.31 -14.58 27.20
CA ARG A 134 33.26 -15.30 28.05
C ARG A 134 34.57 -15.57 27.33
N SER A 135 35.64 -15.71 28.10
CA SER A 135 36.91 -16.19 27.58
C SER A 135 36.91 -17.71 27.45
N ALA A 136 37.49 -18.25 26.38
CA ALA A 136 37.73 -19.68 26.23
C ALA A 136 38.63 -20.28 27.32
N ALA A 137 39.35 -19.45 28.07
CA ALA A 137 40.11 -19.88 29.26
C ALA A 137 39.19 -20.22 30.46
N GLU A 138 37.95 -19.73 30.48
CA GLU A 138 36.98 -19.94 31.57
C GLU A 138 35.92 -21.00 31.20
N VAL A 139 35.43 -20.94 29.96
CA VAL A 139 34.34 -21.78 29.48
C VAL A 139 34.76 -22.42 28.17
N THR A 140 34.76 -23.75 28.11
CA THR A 140 35.07 -24.46 26.85
C THR A 140 33.81 -24.83 26.09
N PRO A 141 33.85 -24.89 24.75
CA PRO A 141 32.72 -25.35 23.94
C PRO A 141 32.19 -26.73 24.37
N ASP A 142 33.10 -27.67 24.73
CA ASP A 142 32.73 -29.01 25.16
C ASP A 142 31.94 -28.97 26.50
N SER A 143 32.31 -28.09 27.44
CA SER A 143 31.56 -27.94 28.69
C SER A 143 30.15 -27.42 28.44
N VAL A 144 29.98 -26.47 27.51
CA VAL A 144 28.66 -25.96 27.11
C VAL A 144 27.82 -27.03 26.45
N MET A 145 28.40 -27.80 25.54
CA MET A 145 27.71 -28.90 24.87
C MET A 145 27.27 -30.00 25.86
N ALA A 146 28.09 -30.29 26.84
CA ALA A 146 27.77 -31.28 27.90
C ALA A 146 26.63 -30.79 28.81
N GLN A 147 26.55 -29.50 29.12
CA GLN A 147 25.50 -28.91 29.95
C GLN A 147 24.17 -28.83 29.21
N LEU A 148 24.18 -28.57 27.91
CA LEU A 148 22.99 -28.31 27.10
C LEU A 148 22.36 -29.62 26.55
N SER A 149 23.17 -30.66 26.36
CA SER A 149 22.73 -31.97 25.83
C SER A 149 21.56 -32.62 26.63
N PRO A 150 21.49 -32.54 27.97
CA PRO A 150 20.41 -33.18 28.74
C PRO A 150 19.07 -32.47 28.68
N THR A 151 19.03 -31.20 28.25
CA THR A 151 17.82 -30.36 28.36
C THR A 151 16.77 -30.66 27.30
N GLY A 152 17.07 -31.41 26.24
CA GLY A 152 16.18 -31.67 25.12
C GLY A 152 15.87 -30.43 24.27
N ARG A 153 16.47 -29.27 24.56
CA ARG A 153 16.32 -28.04 23.80
C ARG A 153 17.11 -28.09 22.50
N GLN A 154 16.53 -27.63 21.42
CA GLN A 154 17.22 -27.53 20.13
C GLN A 154 18.18 -26.34 20.14
N MET A 155 19.46 -26.62 20.38
CA MET A 155 20.51 -25.61 20.33
C MET A 155 20.92 -25.29 18.91
N VAL A 156 21.28 -24.05 18.70
CA VAL A 156 21.92 -23.49 17.49
C VAL A 156 23.32 -23.05 17.88
N GLY A 157 24.32 -23.41 17.10
CA GLY A 157 25.68 -22.99 17.40
C GLY A 157 26.59 -23.02 16.18
N ALA A 158 27.53 -22.12 16.18
CA ALA A 158 28.54 -22.00 15.13
C ALA A 158 29.83 -21.40 15.65
N THR A 159 30.95 -21.74 15.02
CA THR A 159 32.14 -20.88 15.12
C THR A 159 31.95 -19.69 14.21
N VAL A 160 32.34 -18.50 14.66
CA VAL A 160 32.16 -17.24 13.95
C VAL A 160 33.47 -16.47 13.85
N ALA A 161 33.48 -15.41 13.03
CA ALA A 161 34.66 -14.56 12.81
C ALA A 161 35.90 -15.39 12.42
N ASP A 162 35.71 -16.30 11.46
CA ASP A 162 36.76 -17.21 10.96
C ASP A 162 37.33 -18.18 12.01
N GLY A 163 36.54 -18.52 13.03
CA GLY A 163 36.92 -19.41 14.11
C GLY A 163 37.43 -18.71 15.36
N ALA A 164 37.41 -17.36 15.40
CA ALA A 164 37.86 -16.61 16.57
C ALA A 164 36.90 -16.61 17.76
N ALA A 165 35.67 -17.12 17.59
CA ALA A 165 34.73 -17.30 18.68
C ALA A 165 33.72 -18.43 18.36
N TRP A 166 33.09 -18.94 19.43
CA TRP A 166 31.93 -19.81 19.34
C TRP A 166 30.71 -19.08 19.84
N VAL A 167 29.56 -19.29 19.20
CA VAL A 167 28.28 -18.71 19.61
C VAL A 167 27.25 -19.79 19.75
N PHE A 168 26.48 -19.76 20.85
CA PHE A 168 25.41 -20.69 21.16
C PHE A 168 24.14 -19.90 21.54
N THR A 169 22.98 -20.45 21.15
CA THR A 169 21.63 -19.96 21.54
C THR A 169 20.60 -21.05 21.30
N ASP A 170 19.46 -20.99 21.97
CA ASP A 170 18.28 -21.81 21.63
C ASP A 170 17.13 -20.97 21.04
N PHE A 171 17.30 -19.64 20.95
CA PHE A 171 16.27 -18.68 20.53
C PHE A 171 14.98 -18.73 21.37
N LEU A 172 14.96 -19.40 22.50
CA LEU A 172 13.82 -19.44 23.41
C LEU A 172 13.88 -18.30 24.42
N PHE A 173 12.72 -17.89 24.91
CA PHE A 173 12.65 -16.94 26.01
C PHE A 173 12.72 -17.67 27.36
N GLU A 174 13.64 -17.24 28.18
CA GLU A 174 13.74 -17.60 29.59
C GLU A 174 13.63 -16.33 30.42
N ASP A 175 12.64 -16.25 31.32
CA ASP A 175 12.28 -15.03 32.06
C ASP A 175 12.02 -13.82 31.14
N GLY A 176 11.53 -14.06 29.92
CA GLY A 176 11.23 -13.01 28.93
C GLY A 176 12.42 -12.59 28.05
N PHE A 177 13.61 -13.16 28.23
CA PHE A 177 14.82 -12.86 27.48
C PHE A 177 15.28 -14.05 26.64
N SER A 178 15.68 -13.80 25.39
CA SER A 178 16.54 -14.73 24.65
C SER A 178 17.98 -14.63 25.15
N ARG A 179 18.75 -15.72 25.04
CA ARG A 179 20.13 -15.77 25.55
C ARG A 179 21.10 -16.19 24.46
N PHE A 180 22.24 -15.50 24.41
CA PHE A 180 23.40 -15.89 23.61
C PHE A 180 24.62 -16.04 24.49
N LEU A 181 25.36 -17.12 24.28
CA LEU A 181 26.68 -17.30 24.85
C LEU A 181 27.72 -17.15 23.75
N VAL A 182 28.67 -16.23 23.93
CA VAL A 182 29.80 -15.99 23.04
C VAL A 182 31.06 -16.37 23.77
N ILE A 183 31.79 -17.39 23.27
CA ILE A 183 33.08 -17.84 23.84
C ILE A 183 34.18 -17.24 22.96
N ASP A 184 34.88 -16.26 23.51
CA ASP A 184 35.99 -15.58 22.88
C ASP A 184 37.27 -16.43 22.94
N ILE A 185 37.75 -16.83 21.75
CA ILE A 185 39.02 -17.57 21.62
C ILE A 185 40.15 -16.61 21.29
N SER A 186 39.93 -15.69 20.35
CA SER A 186 40.96 -14.78 19.84
C SER A 186 40.37 -13.50 19.18
N LEU A 187 39.17 -13.09 19.63
CA LEU A 187 38.55 -11.89 19.12
C LEU A 187 39.36 -10.65 19.54
N THR A 188 39.58 -9.75 18.61
CA THR A 188 39.95 -8.39 18.98
C THR A 188 38.74 -7.68 19.61
N ARG A 189 38.94 -6.67 20.45
CA ARG A 189 37.83 -5.88 21.06
C ARG A 189 36.80 -5.39 20.04
N ARG A 190 37.25 -4.95 18.85
CA ARG A 190 36.35 -4.53 17.75
C ARG A 190 35.58 -5.69 17.13
N GLN A 191 36.20 -6.87 17.00
CA GLN A 191 35.52 -8.06 16.49
C GLN A 191 34.47 -8.55 17.50
N ALA A 192 34.78 -8.57 18.80
CA ALA A 192 33.84 -8.93 19.85
C ALA A 192 32.59 -8.02 19.79
N GLY A 193 32.79 -6.71 19.74
CA GLY A 193 31.70 -5.75 19.61
C GLY A 193 30.85 -5.95 18.35
N ARG A 194 31.48 -6.17 17.20
CA ARG A 194 30.77 -6.47 15.95
C ARG A 194 29.97 -7.79 16.02
N THR A 195 30.55 -8.81 16.61
CA THR A 195 29.86 -10.10 16.78
C THR A 195 28.62 -9.95 17.64
N VAL A 196 28.74 -9.33 18.81
CA VAL A 196 27.59 -9.08 19.69
C VAL A 196 26.53 -8.22 19.00
N GLN A 197 26.93 -7.14 18.32
CA GLN A 197 25.98 -6.27 17.60
C GLN A 197 25.21 -7.07 16.53
N ARG A 198 25.87 -7.91 15.74
CA ARG A 198 25.20 -8.74 14.72
C ARG A 198 24.21 -9.73 15.35
N LEU A 199 24.53 -10.32 16.49
CA LEU A 199 23.62 -11.25 17.20
C LEU A 199 22.33 -10.56 17.62
N VAL A 200 22.41 -9.39 18.26
CA VAL A 200 21.23 -8.64 18.69
C VAL A 200 20.45 -8.06 17.49
N GLU A 201 21.14 -7.70 16.41
CA GLU A 201 20.50 -7.28 15.15
C GLU A 201 19.76 -8.46 14.48
N ILE A 202 20.33 -9.66 14.43
CA ILE A 202 19.66 -10.88 13.94
C ILE A 202 18.37 -11.12 14.73
N GLU A 203 18.44 -11.06 16.05
CA GLU A 203 17.28 -11.28 16.92
C GLU A 203 16.21 -10.21 16.69
N THR A 204 16.59 -8.96 16.57
CA THR A 204 15.68 -7.84 16.32
C THR A 204 15.00 -7.96 14.96
N TYR A 205 15.80 -8.11 13.90
CA TYR A 205 15.25 -8.14 12.54
C TYR A 205 14.41 -9.41 12.30
N ARG A 206 14.74 -10.52 12.95
CA ARG A 206 13.91 -11.75 12.93
C ARG A 206 12.51 -11.48 13.47
N LEU A 207 12.39 -10.86 14.63
CA LEU A 207 11.10 -10.57 15.26
C LEU A 207 10.34 -9.47 14.51
N MET A 208 11.04 -8.42 14.03
CA MET A 208 10.45 -7.37 13.21
C MET A 208 9.90 -7.92 11.87
N ALA A 209 10.61 -8.87 11.25
CA ALA A 209 10.12 -9.55 10.05
C ALA A 209 8.85 -10.37 10.35
N LEU A 210 8.84 -11.09 11.47
CA LEU A 210 7.72 -11.94 11.88
C LEU A 210 6.44 -11.16 12.24
N LEU A 211 6.49 -9.84 12.49
CA LEU A 211 5.29 -9.01 12.69
C LEU A 211 4.33 -9.06 11.50
N ALA A 212 4.81 -9.35 10.30
CA ALA A 212 3.96 -9.52 9.12
C ALA A 212 3.22 -10.86 9.08
N PHE A 213 3.67 -11.88 9.80
CA PHE A 213 3.10 -13.22 9.69
C PHE A 213 1.66 -13.33 10.20
N PRO A 214 1.27 -12.75 11.37
CA PRO A 214 -0.14 -12.66 11.77
C PRO A 214 -1.00 -11.93 10.73
N VAL A 215 -0.49 -10.81 10.18
CA VAL A 215 -1.16 -10.03 9.13
C VAL A 215 -1.39 -10.88 7.88
N ALA A 216 -0.38 -11.65 7.45
CA ALA A 216 -0.50 -12.56 6.30
C ALA A 216 -1.57 -13.65 6.52
N LYS A 217 -1.69 -14.18 7.73
CA LYS A 217 -2.75 -15.15 8.07
C LYS A 217 -4.15 -14.53 8.01
N GLU A 218 -4.31 -13.30 8.47
CA GLU A 218 -5.59 -12.56 8.40
C GLU A 218 -5.96 -12.29 6.94
N VAL A 219 -5.02 -11.73 6.17
CA VAL A 219 -5.19 -11.47 4.73
C VAL A 219 -5.54 -12.74 3.97
N GLY A 220 -4.89 -13.86 4.26
CA GLY A 220 -5.16 -15.14 3.59
C GLY A 220 -6.62 -15.61 3.75
N ARG A 221 -7.24 -15.36 4.91
CA ARG A 221 -8.66 -15.66 5.14
C ARG A 221 -9.57 -14.75 4.33
N LEU A 222 -9.28 -13.44 4.29
CA LEU A 222 -10.05 -12.45 3.53
C LEU A 222 -9.94 -12.69 2.03
N LEU A 223 -8.74 -13.00 1.53
CA LEU A 223 -8.50 -13.27 0.10
C LEU A 223 -9.33 -14.47 -0.40
N GLY A 224 -9.39 -15.56 0.36
CA GLY A 224 -10.20 -16.72 -0.04
C GLY A 224 -11.67 -16.37 -0.26
N ALA A 225 -12.28 -15.59 0.64
CA ALA A 225 -13.66 -15.13 0.50
C ALA A 225 -13.84 -14.16 -0.69
N SER A 226 -12.88 -13.26 -0.89
CA SER A 226 -12.93 -12.29 -1.98
C SER A 226 -12.72 -12.94 -3.36
N GLU A 227 -11.85 -13.94 -3.47
CA GLU A 227 -11.66 -14.70 -4.71
C GLU A 227 -12.92 -15.47 -5.11
N GLN A 228 -13.61 -16.09 -4.13
CA GLN A 228 -14.88 -16.76 -4.37
C GLN A 228 -15.96 -15.77 -4.81
N ARG A 229 -16.09 -14.63 -4.12
CA ARG A 229 -17.03 -13.57 -4.49
C ARG A 229 -16.76 -13.05 -5.91
N LEU A 230 -15.48 -12.90 -6.32
CA LEU A 230 -15.15 -12.51 -7.69
C LEU A 230 -15.61 -13.56 -8.70
N ALA A 231 -15.41 -14.86 -8.41
CA ALA A 231 -15.89 -15.93 -9.28
C ALA A 231 -17.42 -15.88 -9.46
N ASP A 232 -18.17 -15.73 -8.37
CA ASP A 232 -19.62 -15.62 -8.41
C ASP A 232 -20.09 -14.38 -9.20
N LEU A 233 -19.39 -13.25 -9.11
CA LEU A 233 -19.67 -12.05 -9.90
C LEU A 233 -19.39 -12.27 -11.39
N MET A 234 -18.35 -13.02 -11.73
CA MET A 234 -18.07 -13.37 -13.13
C MET A 234 -19.12 -14.29 -13.70
N ASP A 235 -19.60 -15.27 -12.96
CA ASP A 235 -20.71 -16.15 -13.39
C ASP A 235 -22.01 -15.35 -13.60
N ARG A 236 -22.33 -14.40 -12.70
CA ARG A 236 -23.45 -13.46 -12.88
C ARG A 236 -23.28 -12.59 -14.12
N THR A 237 -22.07 -12.12 -14.43
CA THR A 237 -21.79 -11.36 -15.66
C THR A 237 -22.04 -12.18 -16.90
N GLY A 238 -21.67 -13.48 -16.89
CA GLY A 238 -21.91 -14.40 -18.00
C GLY A 238 -23.40 -14.72 -18.22
N SER A 239 -24.22 -14.65 -17.17
CA SER A 239 -25.66 -14.93 -17.18
C SER A 239 -26.54 -13.68 -17.26
N ALA A 240 -25.99 -12.48 -17.22
CA ALA A 240 -26.70 -11.20 -17.31
C ALA A 240 -27.49 -11.11 -18.63
N ARG A 241 -28.80 -10.82 -18.52
CA ARG A 241 -29.71 -10.76 -19.68
C ARG A 241 -30.09 -9.34 -20.09
N ASN A 242 -29.84 -8.38 -19.22
CA ASN A 242 -30.20 -6.97 -19.42
C ASN A 242 -29.16 -6.05 -18.84
N THR A 243 -29.20 -4.78 -19.21
CA THR A 243 -28.28 -3.73 -18.76
C THR A 243 -28.35 -3.47 -17.24
N GLU A 244 -29.50 -3.72 -16.61
CA GLU A 244 -29.67 -3.52 -15.17
C GLU A 244 -28.90 -4.59 -14.38
N ASP A 245 -28.93 -5.85 -14.82
CA ASP A 245 -28.11 -6.92 -14.24
C ASP A 245 -26.63 -6.59 -14.32
N GLU A 246 -26.17 -6.08 -15.49
CA GLU A 246 -24.77 -5.68 -15.69
C GLU A 246 -24.36 -4.51 -14.81
N ARG A 247 -25.24 -3.53 -14.62
CA ARG A 247 -24.99 -2.39 -13.69
C ARG A 247 -24.90 -2.84 -12.23
N SER A 248 -25.76 -3.77 -11.84
CA SER A 248 -25.71 -4.36 -10.49
C SER A 248 -24.37 -5.05 -10.22
N VAL A 249 -23.90 -5.88 -11.17
CA VAL A 249 -22.60 -6.55 -11.05
C VAL A 249 -21.46 -5.53 -11.06
N LEU A 250 -21.52 -4.46 -11.86
CA LEU A 250 -20.52 -3.39 -11.87
C LEU A 250 -20.44 -2.65 -10.54
N ALA A 251 -21.58 -2.39 -9.89
CA ALA A 251 -21.62 -1.79 -8.56
C ALA A 251 -20.96 -2.71 -7.51
N ASP A 252 -21.26 -4.02 -7.54
CA ASP A 252 -20.65 -5.02 -6.67
C ASP A 252 -19.13 -5.12 -6.88
N LEU A 253 -18.66 -5.10 -8.14
CA LEU A 253 -17.24 -5.09 -8.48
C LEU A 253 -16.54 -3.82 -8.01
N THR A 254 -17.20 -2.67 -8.11
CA THR A 254 -16.64 -1.39 -7.66
C THR A 254 -16.48 -1.39 -6.13
N THR A 255 -17.46 -1.91 -5.40
CA THR A 255 -17.38 -2.08 -3.95
C THR A 255 -16.24 -3.03 -3.57
N MET A 256 -16.13 -4.15 -4.25
CA MET A 256 -15.07 -5.12 -4.03
C MET A 256 -13.68 -4.54 -4.35
N ALA A 257 -13.54 -3.73 -5.39
CA ALA A 257 -12.31 -3.03 -5.71
C ALA A 257 -11.85 -2.13 -4.55
N ALA A 258 -12.78 -1.35 -3.97
CA ALA A 258 -12.48 -0.50 -2.82
C ALA A 258 -12.05 -1.31 -1.58
N GLU A 259 -12.72 -2.44 -1.30
CA GLU A 259 -12.37 -3.34 -0.18
C GLU A 259 -10.96 -3.94 -0.35
N VAL A 260 -10.63 -4.41 -1.56
CA VAL A 260 -9.32 -4.99 -1.87
C VAL A 260 -8.22 -3.94 -1.80
N GLU A 261 -8.42 -2.77 -2.40
CA GLU A 261 -7.46 -1.66 -2.35
C GLU A 261 -7.21 -1.18 -0.92
N HIS A 262 -8.26 -1.09 -0.10
CA HIS A 262 -8.11 -0.77 1.32
C HIS A 262 -7.25 -1.82 2.05
N SER A 263 -7.45 -3.10 1.77
CA SER A 263 -6.64 -4.19 2.33
C SER A 263 -5.18 -4.09 1.89
N VAL A 264 -4.91 -3.85 0.60
CA VAL A 264 -3.56 -3.65 0.04
C VAL A 264 -2.88 -2.46 0.74
N ALA A 265 -3.53 -1.30 0.81
CA ALA A 265 -2.98 -0.09 1.43
C ALA A 265 -2.57 -0.31 2.89
N ARG A 266 -3.36 -1.06 3.67
CA ARG A 266 -3.07 -1.38 5.08
C ARG A 266 -1.87 -2.31 5.27
N THR A 267 -1.56 -3.16 4.30
CA THR A 267 -0.59 -4.26 4.48
C THR A 267 0.71 -4.06 3.72
N THR A 268 0.73 -3.21 2.68
CA THR A 268 1.90 -2.96 1.82
C THR A 268 3.14 -2.58 2.63
N PHE A 269 3.01 -1.64 3.57
CA PHE A 269 4.13 -1.23 4.42
C PHE A 269 4.67 -2.43 5.23
N ARG A 270 3.78 -3.20 5.89
CA ARG A 270 4.21 -4.31 6.77
C ARG A 270 4.86 -5.45 6.00
N PHE A 271 4.35 -5.80 4.82
CA PHE A 271 4.97 -6.82 3.96
C PHE A 271 6.30 -6.34 3.36
N GLY A 272 6.39 -5.07 2.96
CA GLY A 272 7.63 -4.46 2.51
C GLY A 272 8.71 -4.44 3.59
N ALA A 273 8.35 -4.02 4.80
CA ALA A 273 9.23 -4.02 5.96
C ALA A 273 9.72 -5.43 6.32
N ALA A 274 8.82 -6.43 6.31
CA ALA A 274 9.19 -7.82 6.60
C ALA A 274 10.25 -8.36 5.61
N ARG A 275 10.10 -8.04 4.32
CA ARG A 275 11.08 -8.43 3.30
C ARG A 275 12.44 -7.77 3.54
N ALA A 276 12.44 -6.47 3.88
CA ALA A 276 13.66 -5.73 4.19
C ALA A 276 14.36 -6.31 5.44
N TYR A 277 13.63 -6.55 6.52
CA TYR A 277 14.19 -7.14 7.74
C TYR A 277 14.69 -8.57 7.52
N HIS A 278 13.98 -9.40 6.75
CA HIS A 278 14.48 -10.74 6.39
C HIS A 278 15.81 -10.69 5.63
N SER A 279 15.92 -9.77 4.67
CA SER A 279 17.18 -9.54 3.95
C SER A 279 18.31 -9.14 4.91
N LEU A 280 18.03 -8.25 5.88
CA LEU A 280 19.00 -7.86 6.90
C LEU A 280 19.42 -9.03 7.80
N VAL A 281 18.49 -9.92 8.20
CA VAL A 281 18.82 -11.15 8.96
C VAL A 281 19.83 -11.98 8.18
N MET A 282 19.56 -12.28 6.91
CA MET A 282 20.44 -13.09 6.08
C MET A 282 21.80 -12.45 5.86
N GLN A 283 21.84 -11.12 5.67
CA GLN A 283 23.08 -10.36 5.57
C GLN A 283 23.91 -10.43 6.87
N ARG A 284 23.28 -10.24 8.05
CA ARG A 284 23.99 -10.31 9.32
C ARG A 284 24.53 -11.69 9.61
N ILE A 285 23.82 -12.76 9.24
CA ILE A 285 24.31 -14.14 9.34
C ILE A 285 25.51 -14.35 8.43
N ALA A 286 25.47 -13.90 7.19
CA ALA A 286 26.61 -13.99 6.27
C ALA A 286 27.86 -13.24 6.82
N GLU A 287 27.64 -12.07 7.43
CA GLU A 287 28.72 -11.28 8.05
C GLU A 287 29.30 -11.93 9.31
N LEU A 288 28.60 -12.84 10.00
CA LEU A 288 29.17 -13.65 11.09
C LEU A 288 30.29 -14.56 10.60
N ARG A 289 30.30 -14.92 9.30
CA ARG A 289 31.25 -15.88 8.72
C ARG A 289 31.27 -17.18 9.52
N GLU A 290 30.06 -17.73 9.71
CA GLU A 290 29.85 -18.91 10.53
C GLU A 290 30.40 -20.18 9.87
N ARG A 291 30.89 -21.09 10.71
CA ARG A 291 31.26 -22.46 10.32
C ARG A 291 30.56 -23.45 11.26
N ARG A 292 30.17 -24.59 10.72
CA ARG A 292 29.42 -25.61 11.43
C ARG A 292 30.19 -26.18 12.60
N ILE A 293 29.52 -26.33 13.74
CA ILE A 293 29.91 -27.20 14.83
C ILE A 293 29.22 -28.55 14.61
N ILE A 294 29.95 -29.64 14.74
CA ILE A 294 29.41 -31.01 14.57
C ILE A 294 28.28 -31.23 15.59
N GLY A 295 27.12 -31.69 15.12
CA GLY A 295 25.94 -31.94 15.96
C GLY A 295 25.01 -30.77 16.17
N LEU A 296 25.35 -29.55 15.72
CA LEU A 296 24.49 -28.37 15.82
C LEU A 296 24.13 -27.81 14.45
N PRO A 297 22.89 -27.29 14.27
CA PRO A 297 22.56 -26.47 13.14
C PRO A 297 23.23 -25.08 13.26
N THR A 298 23.62 -24.50 12.12
CA THR A 298 24.11 -23.14 12.04
C THR A 298 22.96 -22.14 12.15
N PHE A 299 23.27 -20.86 12.33
CA PHE A 299 22.27 -19.76 12.30
C PHE A 299 21.53 -19.72 10.97
N HIS A 300 22.24 -19.86 9.86
CA HIS A 300 21.66 -19.91 8.52
C HIS A 300 20.65 -21.05 8.38
N GLU A 301 21.06 -22.29 8.70
CA GLU A 301 20.18 -23.47 8.61
C GLU A 301 18.95 -23.37 9.51
N PHE A 302 19.10 -22.77 10.69
CA PHE A 302 17.97 -22.56 11.60
C PHE A 302 16.98 -21.55 11.02
N MET A 303 17.46 -20.41 10.49
CA MET A 303 16.61 -19.38 9.89
C MET A 303 15.93 -19.86 8.61
N GLU A 304 16.63 -20.63 7.75
CA GLU A 304 16.00 -21.26 6.57
C GLU A 304 14.84 -22.17 6.95
N ARG A 305 14.96 -22.93 8.01
CA ARG A 305 13.90 -23.85 8.43
C ARG A 305 12.75 -23.19 9.18
N ARG A 306 12.98 -22.08 9.89
CA ARG A 306 12.01 -21.49 10.81
C ARG A 306 11.45 -20.14 10.32
N LEU A 307 12.30 -19.27 9.78
CA LEU A 307 11.90 -17.92 9.35
C LEU A 307 11.44 -17.91 7.89
N LEU A 308 12.16 -18.55 6.99
CA LEU A 308 11.89 -18.52 5.56
C LEU A 308 10.46 -18.97 5.19
N PRO A 309 9.87 -20.05 5.76
CA PRO A 309 8.48 -20.43 5.46
C PRO A 309 7.45 -19.35 5.84
N ALA A 310 7.67 -18.65 6.95
CA ALA A 310 6.82 -17.54 7.35
C ALA A 310 6.93 -16.36 6.38
N MET A 311 8.14 -16.04 5.93
CA MET A 311 8.37 -14.98 4.94
C MET A 311 7.76 -15.32 3.58
N ASN A 312 7.90 -16.56 3.12
CA ASN A 312 7.26 -17.04 1.89
C ASN A 312 5.73 -16.93 1.97
N THR A 313 5.14 -17.18 3.14
CA THR A 313 3.71 -16.98 3.36
C THR A 313 3.34 -15.50 3.20
N CYS A 314 4.10 -14.58 3.81
CA CYS A 314 3.86 -13.15 3.69
C CYS A 314 3.96 -12.68 2.23
N GLU A 315 4.98 -13.13 1.51
CA GLU A 315 5.18 -12.79 0.10
C GLU A 315 4.06 -13.35 -0.79
N THR A 316 3.65 -14.59 -0.56
CA THR A 316 2.53 -15.21 -1.28
C THR A 316 1.24 -14.42 -1.08
N MET A 317 0.94 -14.00 0.16
CA MET A 317 -0.26 -13.22 0.45
C MET A 317 -0.21 -11.84 -0.20
N ALA A 318 0.94 -11.17 -0.18
CA ALA A 318 1.13 -9.89 -0.87
C ALA A 318 0.87 -10.00 -2.38
N ARG A 319 1.44 -11.01 -3.03
CA ARG A 319 1.23 -11.27 -4.47
C ARG A 319 -0.24 -11.60 -4.79
N ARG A 320 -0.89 -12.45 -3.98
CA ARG A 320 -2.31 -12.79 -4.19
C ARG A 320 -3.22 -11.57 -4.05
N GLN A 321 -2.93 -10.64 -3.11
CA GLN A 321 -3.67 -9.37 -3.01
C GLN A 321 -3.53 -8.53 -4.29
N GLU A 322 -2.32 -8.39 -4.81
CA GLU A 322 -2.04 -7.63 -6.02
C GLU A 322 -2.69 -8.26 -7.26
N ASP A 323 -2.62 -9.59 -7.37
CA ASP A 323 -3.30 -10.34 -8.42
C ASP A 323 -4.81 -10.16 -8.38
N LEU A 324 -5.42 -10.24 -7.18
CA LEU A 324 -6.86 -10.03 -6.99
C LEU A 324 -7.25 -8.60 -7.36
N SER A 325 -6.52 -7.57 -6.87
CA SER A 325 -6.76 -6.17 -7.22
C SER A 325 -6.73 -5.97 -8.75
N SER A 326 -5.70 -6.49 -9.40
CA SER A 326 -5.56 -6.43 -10.85
C SER A 326 -6.70 -7.13 -11.60
N ARG A 327 -7.17 -8.27 -11.10
CA ARG A 327 -8.30 -9.00 -11.70
C ARG A 327 -9.61 -8.24 -11.54
N VAL A 328 -9.88 -7.70 -10.36
CA VAL A 328 -11.08 -6.90 -10.10
C VAL A 328 -11.09 -5.64 -10.96
N ALA A 329 -9.98 -4.92 -11.04
CA ALA A 329 -9.85 -3.72 -11.88
C ALA A 329 -10.10 -4.01 -13.35
N ARG A 330 -9.49 -5.07 -13.91
CA ARG A 330 -9.71 -5.46 -15.31
C ARG A 330 -11.16 -5.84 -15.59
N ASN A 331 -11.80 -6.63 -14.72
CA ASN A 331 -13.19 -7.03 -14.91
C ASN A 331 -14.15 -5.85 -14.78
N SER A 332 -13.91 -4.94 -13.83
CA SER A 332 -14.68 -3.69 -13.70
C SER A 332 -14.59 -2.84 -14.95
N GLN A 333 -13.39 -2.69 -15.54
CA GLN A 333 -13.19 -1.91 -16.74
C GLN A 333 -13.89 -2.53 -17.96
N LEU A 334 -13.78 -3.84 -18.13
CA LEU A 334 -14.46 -4.56 -19.23
C LEU A 334 -15.97 -4.41 -19.12
N LEU A 335 -16.52 -4.59 -17.92
CA LEU A 335 -17.98 -4.47 -17.72
C LEU A 335 -18.46 -3.01 -17.88
N ARG A 336 -17.69 -2.03 -17.43
CA ARG A 336 -17.98 -0.61 -17.66
C ARG A 336 -18.07 -0.30 -19.14
N THR A 337 -17.07 -0.72 -19.92
CA THR A 337 -17.08 -0.50 -21.37
C THR A 337 -18.28 -1.15 -22.04
N ARG A 338 -18.66 -2.36 -21.60
CA ARG A 338 -19.84 -3.05 -22.12
C ARG A 338 -21.14 -2.30 -21.83
N VAL A 339 -21.31 -1.81 -20.60
CA VAL A 339 -22.48 -0.99 -20.21
C VAL A 339 -22.52 0.32 -21.00
N GLU A 340 -21.38 0.98 -21.19
CA GLU A 340 -21.28 2.22 -21.97
C GLU A 340 -21.68 2.02 -23.43
N VAL A 341 -21.19 0.94 -24.09
CA VAL A 341 -21.54 0.60 -25.46
C VAL A 341 -23.04 0.31 -25.61
N GLU A 342 -23.63 -0.42 -24.65
CA GLU A 342 -25.07 -0.69 -24.69
C GLU A 342 -25.92 0.57 -24.47
N LEU A 343 -25.50 1.47 -23.59
CA LEU A 343 -26.15 2.78 -23.43
C LEU A 343 -26.10 3.61 -24.71
N GLU A 344 -24.95 3.64 -25.38
CA GLU A 344 -24.80 4.36 -26.63
C GLU A 344 -25.69 3.76 -27.70
N ARG A 345 -25.80 2.42 -27.83
CA ARG A 345 -26.72 1.74 -28.71
C ARG A 345 -28.19 2.15 -28.45
N GLN A 346 -28.61 2.16 -27.19
CA GLN A 346 -29.96 2.59 -26.80
C GLN A 346 -30.23 4.05 -27.16
N ASN A 347 -29.26 4.93 -26.95
CA ASN A 347 -29.35 6.35 -27.31
C ASN A 347 -29.52 6.51 -28.84
N GLN A 348 -28.75 5.78 -29.63
CA GLN A 348 -28.87 5.80 -31.13
C GLN A 348 -30.24 5.28 -31.60
N GLU A 349 -30.78 4.24 -30.97
CA GLU A 349 -32.13 3.76 -31.26
C GLU A 349 -33.20 4.78 -30.96
N LEU A 350 -33.10 5.45 -29.78
CA LEU A 350 -34.03 6.53 -29.41
C LEU A 350 -33.95 7.71 -30.38
N LEU A 351 -32.75 8.15 -30.73
CA LEU A 351 -32.57 9.21 -31.74
C LEU A 351 -33.14 8.81 -33.11
N GLY A 352 -32.95 7.56 -33.51
CA GLY A 352 -33.55 7.00 -34.72
C GLY A 352 -35.09 7.04 -34.70
N GLN A 353 -35.70 6.68 -33.58
CA GLN A 353 -37.15 6.76 -33.37
C GLN A 353 -37.66 8.21 -33.40
N MET A 354 -36.96 9.12 -32.73
CA MET A 354 -37.32 10.56 -32.76
C MET A 354 -37.23 11.13 -34.17
N ASN A 355 -36.21 10.79 -34.92
CA ASN A 355 -36.06 11.22 -36.32
C ASN A 355 -37.18 10.68 -37.23
N ARG A 356 -37.61 9.42 -37.05
CA ARG A 356 -38.76 8.84 -37.74
C ARG A 356 -40.06 9.59 -37.39
N ARG A 357 -40.28 9.89 -36.11
CA ARG A 357 -41.47 10.66 -35.69
C ARG A 357 -41.47 12.06 -36.29
N ALA A 358 -40.31 12.75 -36.27
CA ALA A 358 -40.17 14.08 -36.87
C ALA A 358 -40.46 14.05 -38.40
N LYS A 359 -39.96 13.03 -39.13
CA LYS A 359 -40.27 12.86 -40.55
C LYS A 359 -41.74 12.60 -40.81
N LEU A 360 -42.41 11.79 -40.01
CA LEU A 360 -43.86 11.55 -40.12
C LEU A 360 -44.64 12.83 -39.84
N GLN A 361 -44.26 13.60 -38.83
CA GLN A 361 -44.90 14.86 -38.52
C GLN A 361 -44.76 15.89 -39.67
N LEU A 362 -43.57 15.97 -40.28
CA LEU A 362 -43.33 16.78 -41.49
C LEU A 362 -44.20 16.34 -42.67
N HIS A 363 -44.35 15.03 -42.90
CA HIS A 363 -45.19 14.48 -43.95
C HIS A 363 -46.69 14.80 -43.75
N LEU A 364 -47.17 14.65 -42.49
CA LEU A 364 -48.54 15.03 -42.14
C LEU A 364 -48.77 16.51 -42.34
N GLN A 365 -47.85 17.36 -41.95
CA GLN A 365 -47.93 18.80 -42.16
C GLN A 365 -47.97 19.17 -43.65
N GLN A 366 -47.11 18.56 -44.46
CA GLN A 366 -47.12 18.75 -45.91
C GLN A 366 -48.46 18.31 -46.56
N THR A 367 -49.05 17.23 -46.09
CA THR A 367 -50.34 16.71 -46.59
C THR A 367 -51.46 17.70 -46.24
N VAL A 368 -51.51 18.19 -45.00
CA VAL A 368 -52.49 19.20 -44.55
C VAL A 368 -52.34 20.52 -45.28
N GLU A 369 -51.12 20.98 -45.52
CA GLU A 369 -50.85 22.16 -46.33
C GLU A 369 -51.32 22.01 -47.78
N GLY A 370 -51.02 20.84 -48.41
CA GLY A 370 -51.52 20.52 -49.77
C GLY A 370 -53.04 20.55 -49.84
N LEU A 371 -53.72 19.95 -48.86
CA LEU A 371 -55.19 19.97 -48.77
C LEU A 371 -55.73 21.40 -48.58
N SER A 372 -55.04 22.21 -47.77
CA SER A 372 -55.40 23.61 -47.55
C SER A 372 -55.30 24.44 -48.82
N VAL A 373 -54.26 24.23 -49.64
CA VAL A 373 -54.16 24.92 -50.96
C VAL A 373 -55.39 24.61 -51.83
N VAL A 374 -55.79 23.33 -51.93
CA VAL A 374 -56.98 22.92 -52.69
C VAL A 374 -58.26 23.59 -52.15
N ALA A 375 -58.46 23.53 -50.83
CA ALA A 375 -59.67 24.10 -50.21
C ALA A 375 -59.73 25.62 -50.38
N ILE A 376 -58.63 26.37 -50.13
CA ILE A 376 -58.58 27.80 -50.30
C ILE A 376 -58.80 28.21 -51.76
N THR A 377 -58.18 27.49 -52.71
CA THR A 377 -58.38 27.72 -54.15
C THR A 377 -59.82 27.50 -54.54
N TYR A 378 -60.48 26.45 -54.06
CA TYR A 378 -61.87 26.17 -54.31
C TYR A 378 -62.78 27.30 -53.79
N TYR A 379 -62.65 27.74 -52.53
CA TYR A 379 -63.46 28.82 -51.99
C TYR A 379 -63.20 30.16 -52.66
N ALA A 380 -61.94 30.49 -52.96
CA ALA A 380 -61.59 31.69 -53.68
C ALA A 380 -62.14 31.72 -55.10
N SER A 381 -62.12 30.61 -55.84
CA SER A 381 -62.70 30.46 -57.15
C SER A 381 -64.23 30.65 -57.18
N GLN A 382 -64.91 30.09 -56.11
CA GLN A 382 -66.36 30.33 -55.92
C GLN A 382 -66.68 31.83 -55.71
N LEU A 383 -65.84 32.47 -54.93
CA LEU A 383 -66.01 33.92 -54.66
C LEU A 383 -65.88 34.73 -55.97
N VAL A 384 -64.87 34.44 -56.79
CA VAL A 384 -64.67 35.00 -58.11
C VAL A 384 -65.86 34.73 -59.02
N GLN A 385 -66.40 33.48 -59.02
CA GLN A 385 -67.60 33.16 -59.82
C GLN A 385 -68.82 33.91 -59.40
N TYR A 386 -69.07 34.09 -58.10
CA TYR A 386 -70.19 34.90 -57.61
C TYR A 386 -70.04 36.40 -58.00
N MET A 387 -68.84 36.93 -57.91
CA MET A 387 -68.56 38.33 -58.37
C MET A 387 -68.79 38.50 -59.89
N ALA A 388 -68.26 37.55 -60.67
CA ALA A 388 -68.44 37.55 -62.15
C ALA A 388 -69.93 37.44 -62.53
N LYS A 389 -70.74 36.60 -61.83
CA LYS A 389 -72.21 36.54 -62.04
C LYS A 389 -72.92 37.80 -61.71
N GLY A 390 -72.52 38.56 -60.62
CA GLY A 390 -73.10 39.83 -60.24
C GLY A 390 -72.76 40.94 -61.19
N LEU A 391 -71.63 40.89 -61.88
CA LEU A 391 -71.19 41.91 -62.87
C LEU A 391 -71.50 41.56 -64.30
N LYS A 392 -72.27 40.49 -64.56
CA LYS A 392 -72.59 39.94 -65.93
C LYS A 392 -72.95 40.98 -66.97
N HIS A 393 -73.71 42.02 -66.64
CA HIS A 393 -74.11 43.06 -67.53
C HIS A 393 -72.97 44.05 -67.89
N GLN A 394 -71.87 44.10 -67.18
CA GLN A 394 -70.78 45.02 -67.43
C GLN A 394 -69.55 44.37 -68.09
N ILE A 395 -69.55 43.07 -68.22
CA ILE A 395 -68.37 42.23 -68.68
C ILE A 395 -68.61 41.57 -70.03
N GLU A 396 -69.67 41.83 -70.77
CA GLU A 396 -69.86 41.28 -72.10
C GLU A 396 -68.72 41.73 -73.09
N PRO A 397 -68.01 40.75 -73.79
CA PRO A 397 -68.44 39.40 -74.18
C PRO A 397 -67.86 38.21 -73.35
N LEU A 398 -67.31 38.43 -72.15
CA LEU A 398 -66.72 37.40 -71.29
C LEU A 398 -67.76 36.60 -70.49
N THR A 399 -67.74 35.26 -70.54
CA THR A 399 -68.63 34.40 -69.76
C THR A 399 -68.12 34.30 -68.30
N PRO A 400 -68.95 34.28 -67.26
CA PRO A 400 -68.56 34.10 -65.89
C PRO A 400 -67.76 32.84 -65.64
N GLU A 401 -68.07 31.76 -66.42
CA GLU A 401 -67.38 30.50 -66.35
C GLU A 401 -65.94 30.61 -66.90
N GLY A 402 -65.75 31.41 -68.02
CA GLY A 402 -64.44 31.68 -68.59
C GLY A 402 -63.51 32.44 -67.66
N ILE A 403 -64.05 33.44 -66.96
CA ILE A 403 -63.30 34.21 -65.98
C ILE A 403 -62.91 33.36 -64.80
N THR A 404 -63.81 32.50 -64.34
CA THR A 404 -63.51 31.58 -63.19
C THR A 404 -62.44 30.56 -63.55
N ALA A 405 -62.55 30.00 -64.77
CA ALA A 405 -61.58 29.05 -65.27
C ALA A 405 -60.15 29.62 -65.42
N ALA A 406 -60.04 30.90 -65.86
CA ALA A 406 -58.76 31.60 -65.89
C ALA A 406 -58.22 32.03 -64.48
N ALA A 407 -59.13 32.28 -63.57
CA ALA A 407 -58.77 32.71 -62.21
C ALA A 407 -58.24 31.51 -61.33
N ILE A 408 -58.71 30.27 -61.56
CA ILE A 408 -58.31 29.10 -60.78
C ILE A 408 -56.80 28.90 -60.74
N PRO A 409 -56.04 28.82 -61.87
CA PRO A 409 -54.60 28.62 -61.83
C PRO A 409 -53.82 29.80 -61.19
N LEU A 410 -54.33 31.03 -61.35
CA LEU A 410 -53.74 32.21 -60.77
C LEU A 410 -53.92 32.23 -59.23
N ILE A 411 -55.13 31.87 -58.76
CA ILE A 411 -55.41 31.72 -57.31
C ILE A 411 -54.57 30.61 -56.71
N ALA A 412 -54.54 29.44 -57.36
CA ALA A 412 -53.73 28.31 -56.91
C ALA A 412 -52.25 28.67 -56.82
N GLY A 413 -51.72 29.34 -57.85
CA GLY A 413 -50.32 29.79 -57.86
C GLY A 413 -50.02 30.82 -56.75
N PHE A 414 -50.94 31.78 -56.51
CA PHE A 414 -50.78 32.79 -55.47
C PHE A 414 -50.84 32.18 -54.05
N VAL A 415 -51.79 31.30 -53.81
CA VAL A 415 -51.91 30.56 -52.53
C VAL A 415 -50.68 29.69 -52.28
N ALA A 416 -50.24 28.91 -53.29
CA ALA A 416 -49.05 28.07 -53.18
C ALA A 416 -47.78 28.92 -52.95
N PHE A 417 -47.65 30.06 -53.62
CA PHE A 417 -46.53 30.97 -53.43
C PHE A 417 -46.55 31.62 -52.04
N GLY A 418 -47.70 32.06 -51.53
CA GLY A 418 -47.88 32.60 -50.20
C GLY A 418 -47.48 31.63 -49.08
N LEU A 419 -47.96 30.38 -49.20
CA LEU A 419 -47.62 29.31 -48.27
C LEU A 419 -46.12 28.94 -48.35
N HIS A 420 -45.54 28.89 -49.54
CA HIS A 420 -44.11 28.65 -49.72
C HIS A 420 -43.26 29.75 -49.11
N ARG A 421 -43.66 31.05 -49.28
CA ARG A 421 -42.96 32.18 -48.68
C ARG A 421 -43.07 32.19 -47.17
N MET A 422 -44.25 31.90 -46.58
CA MET A 422 -44.46 31.78 -45.13
C MET A 422 -43.61 30.69 -44.50
N ARG A 423 -43.50 29.51 -45.21
CA ARG A 423 -42.63 28.43 -44.83
C ARG A 423 -41.16 28.86 -44.75
N LYS A 424 -40.68 29.62 -45.73
CA LYS A 424 -39.28 30.08 -45.77
C LYS A 424 -38.99 31.08 -44.66
N HIS A 425 -39.95 31.88 -44.24
CA HIS A 425 -39.80 32.77 -43.11
C HIS A 425 -39.80 32.02 -41.76
N LEU A 426 -40.66 31.03 -41.58
CA LEU A 426 -40.70 30.22 -40.36
C LEU A 426 -39.42 29.36 -40.20
N ALA A 427 -38.95 28.75 -41.31
CA ALA A 427 -37.68 27.97 -41.27
C ALA A 427 -36.45 28.88 -41.01
N ALA A 428 -36.46 30.15 -41.37
CA ALA A 428 -35.40 31.09 -41.08
C ALA A 428 -35.43 31.56 -39.60
N ALA A 429 -36.59 31.59 -38.96
CA ALA A 429 -36.75 31.92 -37.57
C ALA A 429 -36.28 30.77 -36.61
N ASP A 430 -36.51 29.53 -37.00
CA ASP A 430 -36.05 28.30 -36.25
C ASP A 430 -34.54 28.04 -36.38
N ALA A 431 -33.89 28.56 -37.43
CA ALA A 431 -32.43 28.40 -37.60
C ALA A 431 -31.62 29.47 -36.84
N GLY A 432 -32.27 30.38 -36.15
CA GLY A 432 -31.65 31.47 -35.37
C GLY A 432 -31.64 31.26 -33.83
N HIS A 433 -32.08 30.10 -33.36
CA HIS A 433 -31.99 29.63 -31.96
C HIS A 433 -31.20 28.34 -31.90
#